data_15312316e5e8821aa644b6a2c0b9e73f
#
_entry.id   15312316e5e8821aa644b6a2c0b9e73f
#
_cell.length_a   1.000
_cell.length_b   1.000
_cell.length_c   1.000
_cell.angle_alpha   90.00
_cell.angle_beta   90.00
_cell.angle_gamma   90.00
#
_symmetry.space_group_name_H-M   'P 1'
#
loop_
_entity.id
_entity.type
_entity.pdbx_description
1 polymer ?
#
loop_
_entity_poly.entity_id
_entity_poly.type
_entity_poly.pdbx_seq_one_letter_code
_entity_poly.pdbx_strand_id
1 'polypeptide(L)'
;MCGFAGFTGYLENGKDVLTNMMNRIVHRGPDSAGQYIDDKAYMGFRRLSIIDLDNGSQPMFNEDKKIVITFNGEIYNHQELRKELIEKGHIFANNSDTEVLIHAYEEYGEDMLNKLRGMFAFVIWDSAKETIFAARDYFGIKPFYYAVVDGNLVYASEIKSILEYPGYKKEVNEVALENYLTFQYSVLEETFFKGIYKLMPSCLLYTSPS
;
A
#
# COMPACT_ATOMS: atom_id res chain seq x y z
N MET A 1 5.91 -5.24 -12.37
CA MET A 1 5.35 -5.29 -10.98
C MET A 1 4.65 -3.97 -10.71
N CYS A 2 3.43 -4.03 -10.19
CA CYS A 2 2.70 -2.82 -9.80
C CYS A 2 3.41 -2.00 -8.72
N GLY A 3 2.91 -0.82 -8.46
CA GLY A 3 3.38 0.04 -7.37
C GLY A 3 2.29 0.97 -6.89
N PHE A 4 2.37 1.35 -5.63
CA PHE A 4 1.48 2.31 -5.01
C PHE A 4 2.28 3.41 -4.31
N ALA A 5 1.63 4.54 -4.08
CA ALA A 5 2.10 5.65 -3.27
C ALA A 5 0.89 6.37 -2.67
N GLY A 6 1.05 6.98 -1.51
CA GLY A 6 -0.04 7.71 -0.87
C GLY A 6 0.40 8.39 0.41
N PHE A 7 -0.55 9.13 0.99
CA PHE A 7 -0.36 9.80 2.27
C PHE A 7 -1.70 10.11 2.93
N THR A 8 -1.66 10.41 4.23
CA THR A 8 -2.81 10.87 5.01
C THR A 8 -2.75 12.37 5.27
N GLY A 9 -3.89 12.94 5.67
CA GLY A 9 -4.04 14.34 6.01
C GLY A 9 -4.29 15.24 4.79
N TYR A 10 -4.92 16.39 5.05
CA TYR A 10 -5.24 17.36 4.00
C TYR A 10 -4.00 18.11 3.51
N LEU A 11 -3.90 18.25 2.20
CA LEU A 11 -2.89 19.06 1.54
C LEU A 11 -3.52 19.82 0.37
N GLU A 12 -3.40 21.15 0.33
CA GLU A 12 -4.03 22.02 -0.68
C GLU A 12 -3.69 21.58 -2.12
N ASN A 13 -2.43 21.19 -2.37
CA ASN A 13 -1.96 20.67 -3.66
C ASN A 13 -1.79 19.13 -3.65
N GLY A 14 -2.55 18.42 -2.80
CA GLY A 14 -2.38 16.99 -2.55
C GLY A 14 -2.49 16.11 -3.79
N LYS A 15 -3.38 16.46 -4.73
CA LYS A 15 -3.50 15.74 -6.00
C LYS A 15 -2.22 15.82 -6.85
N ASP A 16 -1.59 16.99 -6.90
CA ASP A 16 -0.34 17.16 -7.68
C ASP A 16 0.81 16.43 -7.00
N VAL A 17 0.87 16.49 -5.67
CA VAL A 17 1.85 15.73 -4.87
C VAL A 17 1.69 14.23 -5.11
N LEU A 18 0.48 13.69 -5.00
CA LEU A 18 0.21 12.28 -5.28
C LEU A 18 0.63 11.90 -6.71
N THR A 19 0.31 12.76 -7.69
CA THR A 19 0.68 12.55 -9.09
C THR A 19 2.21 12.50 -9.25
N ASN A 20 2.94 13.40 -8.60
CA ASN A 20 4.41 13.40 -8.61
C ASN A 20 4.98 12.15 -7.97
N MET A 21 4.45 11.73 -6.82
CA MET A 21 4.83 10.47 -6.16
C MET A 21 4.63 9.27 -7.09
N MET A 22 3.48 9.19 -7.77
CA MET A 22 3.17 8.12 -8.73
C MET A 22 4.07 8.15 -9.97
N ASN A 23 4.48 9.34 -10.42
CA ASN A 23 5.36 9.48 -11.58
C ASN A 23 6.76 8.92 -11.31
N ARG A 24 7.21 8.89 -10.06
CA ARG A 24 8.49 8.26 -9.70
C ARG A 24 8.49 6.73 -9.85
N ILE A 25 7.32 6.10 -9.88
CA ILE A 25 7.18 4.65 -9.97
C ILE A 25 6.51 4.17 -11.27
N VAL A 26 6.48 4.99 -12.32
CA VAL A 26 5.93 4.61 -13.64
C VAL A 26 6.58 3.33 -14.20
N HIS A 27 7.89 3.15 -14.00
CA HIS A 27 8.62 1.94 -14.45
C HIS A 27 8.10 0.65 -13.82
N ARG A 28 7.41 0.72 -12.66
CA ARG A 28 6.77 -0.44 -12.03
C ARG A 28 5.46 -0.83 -12.70
N GLY A 29 4.70 0.18 -13.13
CA GLY A 29 3.38 0.01 -13.72
C GLY A 29 3.12 1.06 -14.80
N PRO A 30 3.63 0.83 -16.03
CA PRO A 30 3.51 1.81 -17.10
C PRO A 30 2.14 1.81 -17.78
N ASP A 31 1.34 0.73 -17.63
CA ASP A 31 0.17 0.49 -18.46
C ASP A 31 -1.04 1.36 -18.07
N SER A 32 -1.26 1.52 -16.76
CA SER A 32 -2.34 2.37 -16.28
C SER A 32 -2.06 2.97 -14.90
N ALA A 33 -2.85 3.97 -14.54
CA ALA A 33 -2.78 4.65 -13.25
C ALA A 33 -4.18 4.91 -12.71
N GLY A 34 -4.33 4.83 -11.39
CA GLY A 34 -5.55 5.20 -10.68
C GLY A 34 -5.24 6.00 -9.43
N GLN A 35 -6.18 6.84 -9.03
CA GLN A 35 -6.09 7.67 -7.83
C GLN A 35 -7.41 7.62 -7.06
N TYR A 36 -7.31 7.63 -5.74
CA TYR A 36 -8.38 7.95 -4.81
C TYR A 36 -7.95 9.14 -3.96
N ILE A 37 -8.84 10.08 -3.75
CA ILE A 37 -8.57 11.29 -2.98
C ILE A 37 -9.84 11.64 -2.21
N ASP A 38 -9.70 11.80 -0.90
CA ASP A 38 -10.68 12.45 -0.04
C ASP A 38 -9.99 13.48 0.87
N ASP A 39 -10.69 13.98 1.88
CA ASP A 39 -10.17 15.02 2.77
C ASP A 39 -9.05 14.50 3.71
N LYS A 40 -8.90 13.18 3.87
CA LYS A 40 -7.98 12.54 4.84
C LYS A 40 -7.00 11.56 4.23
N ALA A 41 -7.26 11.05 3.02
CA ALA A 41 -6.42 10.03 2.41
C ALA A 41 -6.22 10.26 0.90
N TYR A 42 -4.98 10.09 0.48
CA TYR A 42 -4.54 10.15 -0.91
C TYR A 42 -3.88 8.84 -1.27
N MET A 43 -4.47 8.10 -2.22
CA MET A 43 -4.00 6.78 -2.61
C MET A 43 -3.79 6.72 -4.12
N GLY A 44 -2.62 6.35 -4.55
CA GLY A 44 -2.25 6.24 -5.96
C GLY A 44 -1.72 4.87 -6.31
N PHE A 45 -2.03 4.41 -7.51
CA PHE A 45 -1.63 3.12 -8.03
C PHE A 45 -1.08 3.19 -9.44
N ARG A 46 -0.02 2.44 -9.73
CA ARG A 46 0.55 2.20 -11.05
C ARG A 46 0.46 0.71 -11.37
N ARG A 47 -0.19 0.38 -12.48
CA ARG A 47 -0.46 -0.99 -12.90
C ARG A 47 0.47 -1.46 -13.99
N LEU A 48 1.01 -2.67 -13.81
CA LEU A 48 1.53 -3.50 -14.87
C LEU A 48 0.51 -4.62 -15.12
N SER A 49 -0.12 -4.62 -16.28
CA SER A 49 -1.17 -5.58 -16.66
C SER A 49 -0.52 -6.84 -17.21
N ILE A 50 -0.49 -7.91 -16.40
CA ILE A 50 0.07 -9.21 -16.82
C ILE A 50 -1.06 -10.18 -17.14
N ILE A 51 -2.15 -10.14 -16.37
CA ILE A 51 -3.33 -10.99 -16.51
C ILE A 51 -4.55 -10.12 -16.28
N ASP A 52 -5.65 -10.37 -17.01
CA ASP A 52 -6.94 -9.68 -16.91
C ASP A 52 -6.87 -8.14 -17.12
N LEU A 53 -6.94 -7.76 -18.41
CA LEU A 53 -6.86 -6.35 -18.82
C LEU A 53 -8.06 -5.51 -18.33
N ASP A 54 -9.21 -6.12 -18.10
CA ASP A 54 -10.47 -5.39 -17.90
C ASP A 54 -10.88 -5.22 -16.43
N ASN A 55 -10.47 -6.11 -15.51
CA ASN A 55 -11.07 -6.17 -14.16
C ASN A 55 -10.15 -5.85 -12.97
N GLY A 56 -8.92 -5.43 -13.19
CA GLY A 56 -7.92 -5.19 -12.13
C GLY A 56 -7.57 -3.73 -11.91
N SER A 57 -8.48 -2.78 -12.21
CA SER A 57 -8.20 -1.37 -11.94
C SER A 57 -8.15 -1.08 -10.43
N GLN A 58 -7.14 -0.32 -10.01
CA GLN A 58 -6.97 0.10 -8.62
C GLN A 58 -6.72 1.62 -8.58
N PRO A 59 -7.04 2.31 -7.47
CA PRO A 59 -7.62 1.79 -6.22
C PRO A 59 -8.97 1.12 -6.43
N MET A 60 -9.22 0.00 -5.71
CA MET A 60 -10.45 -0.77 -5.78
C MET A 60 -11.30 -0.51 -4.54
N PHE A 61 -12.62 -0.59 -4.69
CA PHE A 61 -13.59 -0.25 -3.68
C PHE A 61 -14.47 -1.45 -3.31
N ASN A 62 -15.01 -1.43 -2.10
CA ASN A 62 -16.18 -2.23 -1.77
C ASN A 62 -17.47 -1.59 -2.35
N GLU A 63 -18.64 -2.22 -2.15
CA GLU A 63 -19.90 -1.83 -2.76
C GLU A 63 -20.40 -0.45 -2.33
N ASP A 64 -20.22 -0.09 -1.06
CA ASP A 64 -20.63 1.21 -0.51
C ASP A 64 -19.54 2.30 -0.60
N LYS A 65 -18.40 1.95 -1.17
CA LYS A 65 -17.22 2.80 -1.39
C LYS A 65 -16.56 3.37 -0.12
N LYS A 66 -16.80 2.75 1.03
CA LYS A 66 -16.17 3.16 2.28
C LYS A 66 -14.80 2.52 2.50
N ILE A 67 -14.55 1.41 1.86
CA ILE A 67 -13.27 0.71 1.90
C ILE A 67 -12.59 0.81 0.56
N VAL A 68 -11.36 1.29 0.56
CA VAL A 68 -10.54 1.47 -0.64
C VAL A 68 -9.20 0.77 -0.46
N ILE A 69 -8.77 0.00 -1.45
CA ILE A 69 -7.49 -0.71 -1.41
C ILE A 69 -6.58 -0.34 -2.56
N THR A 70 -5.28 -0.25 -2.26
CA THR A 70 -4.18 -0.38 -3.24
C THR A 70 -3.33 -1.60 -2.86
N PHE A 71 -3.12 -2.49 -3.81
CA PHE A 71 -2.49 -3.79 -3.60
C PHE A 71 -1.47 -4.11 -4.67
N ASN A 72 -0.26 -4.43 -4.26
CA ASN A 72 0.81 -4.94 -5.11
C ASN A 72 1.20 -6.34 -4.63
N GLY A 73 0.74 -7.36 -5.32
CA GLY A 73 1.00 -8.73 -4.90
C GLY A 73 0.24 -9.77 -5.67
N GLU A 74 0.13 -10.94 -5.04
CA GLU A 74 -0.72 -12.04 -5.46
C GLU A 74 -1.09 -12.88 -4.24
N ILE A 75 -2.38 -13.14 -4.05
CA ILE A 75 -2.91 -13.99 -2.97
C ILE A 75 -3.15 -15.39 -3.55
N TYR A 76 -2.28 -16.33 -3.23
CA TYR A 76 -2.29 -17.65 -3.82
C TYR A 76 -3.54 -18.47 -3.50
N ASN A 77 -4.11 -18.28 -2.31
CA ASN A 77 -5.33 -18.96 -1.87
C ASN A 77 -6.60 -18.11 -2.03
N HIS A 78 -6.59 -17.10 -2.93
CA HIS A 78 -7.74 -16.21 -3.14
C HIS A 78 -9.02 -16.96 -3.53
N GLN A 79 -8.92 -18.06 -4.29
CA GLN A 79 -10.09 -18.83 -4.70
C GLN A 79 -10.77 -19.57 -3.53
N GLU A 80 -9.98 -20.06 -2.58
CA GLU A 80 -10.48 -20.71 -1.36
C GLU A 80 -11.17 -19.68 -0.46
N LEU A 81 -10.51 -18.53 -0.23
CA LEU A 81 -11.06 -17.44 0.54
C LEU A 81 -12.33 -16.86 -0.10
N ARG A 82 -12.36 -16.73 -1.43
CA ARG A 82 -13.55 -16.28 -2.16
C ARG A 82 -14.75 -17.19 -1.88
N LYS A 83 -14.58 -18.51 -1.91
CA LYS A 83 -15.67 -19.46 -1.60
C LYS A 83 -16.18 -19.28 -0.18
N GLU A 84 -15.27 -19.19 0.80
CA GLU A 84 -15.61 -18.96 2.21
C GLU A 84 -16.40 -17.65 2.39
N LEU A 85 -15.99 -16.57 1.72
CA LEU A 85 -16.65 -15.27 1.80
C LEU A 85 -18.02 -15.26 1.11
N ILE A 86 -18.19 -15.97 -0.01
CA ILE A 86 -19.50 -16.15 -0.65
C ILE A 86 -20.46 -16.92 0.26
N GLU A 87 -20.01 -17.97 0.95
CA GLU A 87 -20.81 -18.71 1.95
C GLU A 87 -21.25 -17.83 3.13
N LYS A 88 -20.50 -16.76 3.41
CA LYS A 88 -20.81 -15.75 4.43
C LYS A 88 -21.71 -14.61 3.91
N GLY A 89 -22.03 -14.62 2.61
CA GLY A 89 -22.96 -13.67 2.01
C GLY A 89 -22.32 -12.54 1.22
N HIS A 90 -20.98 -12.52 1.07
CA HIS A 90 -20.32 -11.50 0.23
C HIS A 90 -20.61 -11.72 -1.25
N ILE A 91 -20.83 -10.63 -1.98
CA ILE A 91 -21.12 -10.62 -3.42
C ILE A 91 -19.90 -10.04 -4.15
N PHE A 92 -19.38 -10.76 -5.12
CA PHE A 92 -18.20 -10.36 -5.88
C PHE A 92 -18.58 -9.86 -7.27
N ALA A 93 -18.03 -8.71 -7.66
CA ALA A 93 -18.21 -8.12 -8.99
C ALA A 93 -17.21 -8.66 -10.03
N ASN A 94 -16.04 -9.14 -9.58
CA ASN A 94 -14.99 -9.66 -10.44
C ASN A 94 -14.29 -10.89 -9.81
N ASN A 95 -13.23 -11.40 -10.45
CA ASN A 95 -12.51 -12.58 -9.99
C ASN A 95 -11.09 -12.23 -9.46
N SER A 96 -10.81 -10.97 -9.18
CA SER A 96 -9.49 -10.56 -8.73
C SER A 96 -9.24 -10.97 -7.27
N ASP A 97 -7.99 -11.21 -6.95
CA ASP A 97 -7.54 -11.41 -5.57
C ASP A 97 -7.62 -10.11 -4.76
N THR A 98 -7.58 -8.95 -5.42
CA THR A 98 -7.77 -7.64 -4.79
C THR A 98 -9.15 -7.50 -4.15
N GLU A 99 -10.21 -7.95 -4.84
CA GLU A 99 -11.57 -7.92 -4.29
C GLU A 99 -11.73 -8.88 -3.10
N VAL A 100 -11.04 -10.03 -3.16
CA VAL A 100 -11.00 -10.95 -2.02
C VAL A 100 -10.40 -10.30 -0.78
N LEU A 101 -9.37 -9.45 -0.93
CA LEU A 101 -8.79 -8.70 0.19
C LEU A 101 -9.78 -7.70 0.81
N ILE A 102 -10.58 -7.02 -0.01
CA ILE A 102 -11.61 -6.09 0.47
C ILE A 102 -12.62 -6.82 1.34
N HIS A 103 -13.23 -7.88 0.81
CA HIS A 103 -14.24 -8.65 1.55
C HIS A 103 -13.65 -9.40 2.75
N ALA A 104 -12.39 -9.84 2.68
CA ALA A 104 -11.72 -10.42 3.82
C ALA A 104 -11.51 -9.39 4.94
N TYR A 105 -11.22 -8.12 4.61
CA TYR A 105 -11.13 -7.06 5.59
C TYR A 105 -12.48 -6.72 6.21
N GLU A 106 -13.56 -6.71 5.43
CA GLU A 106 -14.92 -6.50 5.93
C GLU A 106 -15.32 -7.58 6.95
N GLU A 107 -15.03 -8.84 6.62
CA GLU A 107 -15.46 -9.98 7.43
C GLU A 107 -14.58 -10.20 8.66
N TYR A 108 -13.26 -10.06 8.53
CA TYR A 108 -12.31 -10.47 9.58
C TYR A 108 -11.49 -9.30 10.16
N GLY A 109 -11.60 -8.09 9.61
CA GLY A 109 -10.73 -6.98 10.01
C GLY A 109 -9.25 -7.34 9.83
N GLU A 110 -8.44 -7.05 10.84
CA GLU A 110 -7.00 -7.36 10.84
C GLU A 110 -6.70 -8.86 10.85
N ASP A 111 -7.59 -9.69 11.40
CA ASP A 111 -7.43 -11.15 11.46
C ASP A 111 -7.42 -11.80 10.07
N MET A 112 -7.82 -11.07 9.03
CA MET A 112 -7.66 -11.53 7.64
C MET A 112 -6.22 -11.97 7.35
N LEU A 113 -5.21 -11.33 7.95
CA LEU A 113 -3.79 -11.64 7.71
C LEU A 113 -3.44 -13.08 8.03
N ASN A 114 -4.09 -13.67 9.03
CA ASN A 114 -3.90 -15.08 9.42
C ASN A 114 -4.41 -16.07 8.36
N LYS A 115 -5.27 -15.59 7.45
CA LYS A 115 -5.86 -16.40 6.38
C LYS A 115 -5.15 -16.24 5.04
N LEU A 116 -4.33 -15.21 4.86
CA LEU A 116 -3.67 -14.90 3.59
C LEU A 116 -2.44 -15.79 3.37
N ARG A 117 -2.33 -16.32 2.15
CA ARG A 117 -1.12 -16.96 1.64
C ARG A 117 -0.75 -16.29 0.32
N GLY A 118 0.44 -15.70 0.28
CA GLY A 118 0.84 -14.97 -0.92
C GLY A 118 2.05 -14.08 -0.70
N MET A 119 2.36 -13.31 -1.72
CA MET A 119 3.36 -12.26 -1.69
C MET A 119 2.63 -10.93 -1.89
N PHE A 120 2.68 -10.04 -0.90
CA PHE A 120 1.87 -8.84 -0.93
C PHE A 120 2.43 -7.66 -0.16
N ALA A 121 2.03 -6.49 -0.62
CA ALA A 121 2.00 -5.26 0.14
C ALA A 121 0.72 -4.52 -0.25
N PHE A 122 -0.08 -4.11 0.71
CA PHE A 122 -1.32 -3.39 0.48
C PHE A 122 -1.55 -2.28 1.49
N VAL A 123 -2.40 -1.36 1.10
CA VAL A 123 -2.94 -0.30 1.96
C VAL A 123 -4.44 -0.27 1.76
N ILE A 124 -5.17 -0.36 2.85
CA ILE A 124 -6.62 -0.19 2.93
C ILE A 124 -6.92 1.11 3.67
N TRP A 125 -7.77 1.94 3.08
CA TRP A 125 -8.41 3.07 3.72
C TRP A 125 -9.85 2.72 4.06
N ASP A 126 -10.20 2.73 5.35
CA ASP A 126 -11.57 2.58 5.85
C ASP A 126 -12.07 3.96 6.25
N SER A 127 -12.86 4.58 5.37
CA SER A 127 -13.36 5.94 5.58
C SER A 127 -14.40 6.03 6.70
N ALA A 128 -15.08 4.92 7.02
CA ALA A 128 -16.05 4.88 8.12
C ALA A 128 -15.35 4.88 9.49
N LYS A 129 -14.19 4.23 9.59
CA LYS A 129 -13.35 4.22 10.78
C LYS A 129 -12.30 5.33 10.79
N GLU A 130 -12.12 6.00 9.66
CA GLU A 130 -11.04 6.96 9.41
C GLU A 130 -9.65 6.37 9.71
N THR A 131 -9.39 5.17 9.20
CA THR A 131 -8.15 4.45 9.47
C THR A 131 -7.48 3.93 8.22
N ILE A 132 -6.15 3.99 8.24
CA ILE A 132 -5.28 3.25 7.32
C ILE A 132 -4.90 1.93 7.98
N PHE A 133 -5.13 0.84 7.26
CA PHE A 133 -4.60 -0.47 7.57
C PHE A 133 -3.68 -0.91 6.44
N ALA A 134 -2.42 -1.17 6.75
CA ALA A 134 -1.45 -1.60 5.76
C ALA A 134 -0.69 -2.84 6.25
N ALA A 135 -0.35 -3.73 5.33
CA ALA A 135 0.39 -4.94 5.67
C ALA A 135 1.38 -5.33 4.58
N ARG A 136 2.40 -6.06 4.99
CA ARG A 136 3.43 -6.65 4.14
C ARG A 136 3.55 -8.14 4.40
N ASP A 137 3.78 -8.91 3.33
CA ASP A 137 3.88 -10.36 3.37
C ASP A 137 4.97 -10.90 4.31
N TYR A 138 4.85 -12.17 4.64
CA TYR A 138 5.64 -12.90 5.62
C TYR A 138 7.15 -12.81 5.38
N PHE A 139 7.58 -12.78 4.11
CA PHE A 139 8.99 -12.74 3.72
C PHE A 139 9.44 -11.37 3.24
N GLY A 140 8.52 -10.37 3.20
CA GLY A 140 8.80 -9.04 2.67
C GLY A 140 9.16 -9.05 1.19
N ILE A 141 8.55 -9.93 0.40
CA ILE A 141 8.80 -10.06 -1.04
C ILE A 141 8.39 -8.78 -1.77
N LYS A 142 7.23 -8.23 -1.39
CA LYS A 142 6.78 -6.95 -1.96
C LYS A 142 7.33 -5.78 -1.15
N PRO A 143 7.85 -4.75 -1.81
CA PRO A 143 8.40 -3.58 -1.11
C PRO A 143 7.31 -2.71 -0.51
N PHE A 144 7.57 -2.19 0.69
CA PHE A 144 6.75 -1.19 1.37
C PHE A 144 7.65 -0.28 2.20
N TYR A 145 7.59 1.02 1.93
CA TYR A 145 8.32 2.06 2.67
C TYR A 145 7.35 3.08 3.21
N TYR A 146 7.67 3.67 4.36
CA TYR A 146 6.85 4.71 4.97
C TYR A 146 7.69 5.74 5.72
N ALA A 147 7.10 6.89 5.94
CA ALA A 147 7.61 7.96 6.79
C ALA A 147 6.43 8.64 7.51
N VAL A 148 6.71 9.31 8.62
CA VAL A 148 5.77 10.24 9.24
C VAL A 148 6.35 11.64 9.07
N VAL A 149 5.62 12.51 8.37
CA VAL A 149 6.03 13.89 8.08
C VAL A 149 4.93 14.82 8.57
N ASP A 150 5.26 15.69 9.51
CA ASP A 150 4.30 16.64 10.12
C ASP A 150 3.01 15.95 10.62
N GLY A 151 3.14 14.76 11.21
CA GLY A 151 2.02 13.97 11.72
C GLY A 151 1.28 13.13 10.68
N ASN A 152 1.56 13.29 9.38
CA ASN A 152 0.95 12.54 8.30
C ASN A 152 1.76 11.29 7.96
N LEU A 153 1.08 10.17 7.76
CA LEU A 153 1.69 8.97 7.19
C LEU A 153 1.91 9.18 5.69
N VAL A 154 3.13 8.94 5.23
CA VAL A 154 3.50 8.93 3.80
C VAL A 154 4.04 7.55 3.47
N TYR A 155 3.55 6.91 2.43
CA TYR A 155 3.94 5.54 2.10
C TYR A 155 4.09 5.32 0.60
N ALA A 156 4.92 4.35 0.23
CA ALA A 156 5.09 3.96 -1.17
C ALA A 156 5.76 2.59 -1.33
N SER A 157 5.63 2.03 -2.53
CA SER A 157 6.43 0.87 -2.96
C SER A 157 7.92 1.17 -3.12
N GLU A 158 8.31 2.44 -3.33
CA GLU A 158 9.71 2.85 -3.46
C GLU A 158 9.97 4.21 -2.78
N ILE A 159 11.12 4.34 -2.16
CA ILE A 159 11.55 5.51 -1.39
C ILE A 159 11.43 6.80 -2.21
N LYS A 160 11.81 6.79 -3.49
CA LYS A 160 11.81 7.99 -4.33
C LYS A 160 10.43 8.64 -4.51
N SER A 161 9.34 7.90 -4.30
CA SER A 161 8.00 8.49 -4.24
C SER A 161 7.81 9.30 -2.96
N ILE A 162 8.26 8.80 -1.82
CA ILE A 162 8.20 9.52 -0.54
C ILE A 162 9.00 10.82 -0.59
N LEU A 163 10.11 10.85 -1.34
CA LEU A 163 10.94 12.03 -1.50
C LEU A 163 10.26 13.21 -2.23
N GLU A 164 9.10 12.97 -2.85
CA GLU A 164 8.28 14.02 -3.49
C GLU A 164 7.27 14.67 -2.53
N TYR A 165 7.10 14.09 -1.33
CA TYR A 165 6.17 14.66 -0.35
C TYR A 165 6.75 15.96 0.24
N PRO A 166 5.99 17.07 0.21
CA PRO A 166 6.45 18.34 0.77
C PRO A 166 6.66 18.22 2.30
N GLY A 167 7.66 18.94 2.79
CA GLY A 167 8.05 18.87 4.21
C GLY A 167 9.05 17.76 4.54
N TYR A 168 9.18 16.72 3.70
CA TYR A 168 10.24 15.73 3.91
C TYR A 168 11.63 16.31 3.61
N LYS A 169 12.52 16.25 4.60
CA LYS A 169 13.92 16.70 4.47
C LYS A 169 14.80 15.53 4.04
N LYS A 170 15.48 15.70 2.90
CA LYS A 170 16.40 14.68 2.35
C LYS A 170 17.72 14.70 3.09
N GLU A 171 17.83 13.89 4.13
CA GLU A 171 19.05 13.72 4.94
C GLU A 171 19.52 12.27 4.87
N VAL A 172 20.85 12.07 4.78
CA VAL A 172 21.45 10.74 4.82
C VAL A 172 21.38 10.18 6.24
N ASN A 173 20.98 8.94 6.38
CA ASN A 173 21.09 8.18 7.61
C ASN A 173 22.46 7.52 7.69
N GLU A 174 23.40 8.15 8.38
CA GLU A 174 24.79 7.69 8.49
C GLU A 174 24.89 6.32 9.16
N VAL A 175 24.05 6.03 10.15
CA VAL A 175 24.02 4.73 10.84
C VAL A 175 23.59 3.60 9.88
N ALA A 176 22.56 3.83 9.09
CA ALA A 176 22.11 2.86 8.10
C ALA A 176 23.16 2.66 6.99
N LEU A 177 23.86 3.73 6.60
CA LEU A 177 24.93 3.66 5.61
C LEU A 177 26.14 2.88 6.15
N GLU A 178 26.56 3.09 7.39
CA GLU A 178 27.65 2.37 8.05
C GLU A 178 27.36 0.86 8.12
N ASN A 179 26.15 0.50 8.54
CA ASN A 179 25.70 -0.89 8.55
C ASN A 179 25.74 -1.52 7.15
N TYR A 180 25.28 -0.78 6.14
CA TYR A 180 25.31 -1.27 4.76
C TYR A 180 26.73 -1.47 4.25
N LEU A 181 27.65 -0.57 4.53
CA LEU A 181 29.07 -0.71 4.14
C LEU A 181 29.72 -1.93 4.78
N THR A 182 29.27 -2.31 5.99
CA THR A 182 29.77 -3.49 6.69
C THR A 182 29.18 -4.79 6.14
N PHE A 183 27.83 -4.85 5.97
CA PHE A 183 27.11 -6.08 5.65
C PHE A 183 26.69 -6.19 4.18
N GLN A 184 26.79 -5.12 3.39
CA GLN A 184 26.36 -4.99 2.00
C GLN A 184 24.84 -5.20 1.79
N TYR A 185 24.05 -5.15 2.86
CA TYR A 185 22.60 -5.15 2.83
C TYR A 185 22.02 -4.40 4.04
N SER A 186 20.76 -3.93 3.91
CA SER A 186 20.09 -3.22 4.99
C SER A 186 19.48 -4.22 5.98
N VAL A 187 20.08 -4.35 7.16
CA VAL A 187 19.67 -5.28 8.24
C VAL A 187 18.53 -4.72 9.10
N LEU A 188 18.34 -3.40 9.09
CA LEU A 188 17.38 -2.68 9.92
C LEU A 188 16.15 -2.24 9.11
N GLU A 189 15.11 -1.79 9.81
CA GLU A 189 13.95 -1.14 9.18
C GLU A 189 14.30 0.23 8.57
N GLU A 190 15.30 0.90 9.10
CA GLU A 190 15.79 2.17 8.63
C GLU A 190 16.40 2.07 7.23
N THR A 191 16.22 3.14 6.47
CA THR A 191 16.79 3.26 5.12
C THR A 191 17.95 4.25 5.10
N PHE A 192 18.60 4.44 3.93
CA PHE A 192 19.62 5.48 3.77
C PHE A 192 19.09 6.90 3.88
N PHE A 193 17.78 7.08 3.86
CA PHE A 193 17.13 8.35 4.09
C PHE A 193 16.58 8.40 5.51
N LYS A 194 17.04 9.36 6.29
CA LYS A 194 16.64 9.54 7.68
C LYS A 194 15.13 9.76 7.80
N GLY A 195 14.48 8.99 8.68
CA GLY A 195 13.03 9.07 8.88
C GLY A 195 12.19 8.35 7.82
N ILE A 196 12.81 7.65 6.86
CA ILE A 196 12.10 6.70 5.99
C ILE A 196 12.43 5.28 6.45
N TYR A 197 11.38 4.52 6.70
CA TYR A 197 11.46 3.16 7.21
C TYR A 197 10.92 2.17 6.17
N LYS A 198 11.43 0.97 6.23
CA LYS A 198 10.91 -0.19 5.53
C LYS A 198 9.91 -0.90 6.45
N LEU A 199 8.69 -1.10 6.01
CA LEU A 199 7.78 -1.97 6.76
C LEU A 199 8.37 -3.38 6.76
N MET A 200 8.65 -3.89 7.95
CA MET A 200 9.36 -5.17 8.08
C MET A 200 8.48 -6.34 7.61
N PRO A 201 9.08 -7.48 7.21
CA PRO A 201 8.33 -8.69 6.89
C PRO A 201 7.39 -9.09 8.04
N SER A 202 6.21 -9.60 7.71
CA SER A 202 5.16 -9.95 8.69
C SER A 202 4.66 -8.79 9.55
N CYS A 203 4.89 -7.56 9.15
CA CYS A 203 4.44 -6.39 9.90
C CYS A 203 3.19 -5.77 9.29
N LEU A 204 2.40 -5.20 10.17
CA LEU A 204 1.27 -4.34 9.85
C LEU A 204 1.53 -2.92 10.35
N LEU A 205 0.84 -1.97 9.74
CA LEU A 205 0.80 -0.59 10.15
C LEU A 205 -0.67 -0.18 10.25
N TYR A 206 -1.03 0.40 11.38
CA TYR A 206 -2.38 0.88 11.65
C TYR A 206 -2.29 2.33 12.15
N THR A 207 -3.01 3.24 11.53
CA THR A 207 -3.02 4.64 11.94
C THR A 207 -4.34 5.32 11.58
N SER A 208 -4.74 6.27 12.43
CA SER A 208 -5.84 7.20 12.15
C SER A 208 -5.23 8.56 11.85
N PRO A 209 -5.58 9.22 10.74
CA PRO A 209 -5.22 10.61 10.51
C PRO A 209 -5.81 11.48 11.62
N SER A 210 -5.00 12.37 12.15
CA SER A 210 -5.44 13.35 13.17
C SER A 210 -6.18 14.52 12.53
#